data_ada18f22f485d1737c25e1b1717f8141
#
_entry.id   ada18f22f485d1737c25e1b1717f8141
#
_cell.length_a   1.000
_cell.length_b   1.000
_cell.length_c   1.000
_cell.angle_alpha   90.00
_cell.angle_beta   90.00
_cell.angle_gamma   90.00
#
_symmetry.space_group_name_H-M   'P 1'
#
loop_
_entity.id
_entity.type
_entity.pdbx_description
1 polymer ?
#
loop_
_entity_poly.entity_id
_entity_poly.type
_entity_poly.pdbx_seq_one_letter_code
_entity_poly.pdbx_strand_id
1 'polypeptide(L)'
;MTIVRRLFFVLAATLVVITASAGASSTPTEPLGVQTASLTQVGQDLVWQVELSQPFSPGGLRRDGRSLCLLIERGSGGSVVGQVCLAGPRRGRQSPTVLYSPVTRAGPGSSVAIAATVTRSSDRELTASFLPSSVGLPYRSIRWQVLSAVAARGCTPAVPGSLTCSTLFPAAPSVLPLHTPRLVGCVPSGPDWVFTGPRNVHDIALTFDDGPWWEPPTSAFVNELTRLHVPATFFEIGEHIPEYDPHGTVEREMLADGDMIGDHTWSHPDLEGLSGSEQRDEISEAAAEIKKVTGFEPCLFRAPDGAVNSSVLSEAKSLGMTTIQWDIDPRDWALPGETEIIDNVLDNAHNGGIIEEHFGGGPRFETLDALPAEVAGLRARGYQFVTLTQMLGYKLVYR
;
A
#
# COMPACT_ATOMS: atom_id res chain seq x y z
N MET A 1 -76.90 -4.76 57.60
CA MET A 1 -77.49 -4.06 56.44
C MET A 1 -76.56 -2.93 56.07
N THR A 2 -75.75 -3.18 55.09
CA THR A 2 -74.75 -2.20 54.64
C THR A 2 -74.76 -2.20 53.11
N ILE A 3 -75.16 -1.06 52.57
CA ILE A 3 -75.40 -0.78 51.18
C ILE A 3 -74.01 -0.42 50.58
N VAL A 4 -73.49 -1.22 49.63
CA VAL A 4 -72.29 -0.89 48.90
C VAL A 4 -72.69 -0.12 47.63
N ARG A 5 -72.34 1.14 47.56
CA ARG A 5 -72.41 1.97 46.34
C ARG A 5 -71.25 1.62 45.42
N ARG A 6 -71.52 1.14 44.20
CA ARG A 6 -70.55 1.02 43.10
C ARG A 6 -70.46 2.37 42.38
N LEU A 7 -69.20 2.94 42.39
CA LEU A 7 -68.87 4.05 41.53
C LEU A 7 -68.43 3.48 40.17
N PHE A 8 -69.07 3.89 39.11
CA PHE A 8 -68.62 3.67 37.73
C PHE A 8 -67.65 4.80 37.35
N PHE A 9 -66.38 4.46 37.10
CA PHE A 9 -65.44 5.37 36.45
C PHE A 9 -65.59 5.16 34.93
N VAL A 10 -66.01 6.19 34.22
CA VAL A 10 -65.97 6.27 32.76
C VAL A 10 -64.56 6.77 32.40
N LEU A 11 -63.74 5.86 31.84
CA LEU A 11 -62.46 6.23 31.22
C LEU A 11 -62.79 6.79 29.83
N ALA A 12 -62.60 8.11 29.66
CA ALA A 12 -62.56 8.72 28.34
C ALA A 12 -61.20 8.39 27.67
N ALA A 13 -61.21 7.48 26.69
CA ALA A 13 -60.04 7.22 25.87
C ALA A 13 -59.89 8.34 24.85
N THR A 14 -58.91 9.24 25.07
CA THR A 14 -58.49 10.20 24.08
C THR A 14 -57.68 9.51 23.00
N LEU A 15 -58.27 9.37 21.84
CA LEU A 15 -57.63 8.82 20.63
C LEU A 15 -56.66 9.93 20.12
N VAL A 16 -55.34 9.78 20.38
CA VAL A 16 -54.32 10.59 19.76
C VAL A 16 -54.10 10.04 18.34
N VAL A 17 -54.67 10.72 17.37
CA VAL A 17 -54.35 10.45 15.94
C VAL A 17 -53.01 11.08 15.68
N ILE A 18 -51.94 10.25 15.69
CA ILE A 18 -50.64 10.65 15.17
C ILE A 18 -50.75 10.59 13.64
N THR A 19 -51.00 11.74 13.04
CA THR A 19 -50.79 11.91 11.58
C THR A 19 -49.29 11.88 11.33
N ALA A 20 -48.75 10.71 10.94
CA ALA A 20 -47.48 10.64 10.34
C ALA A 20 -47.56 11.38 9.00
N SER A 21 -47.06 12.61 8.97
CA SER A 21 -46.74 13.29 7.72
C SER A 21 -45.65 12.46 7.04
N ALA A 22 -46.02 11.63 6.10
CA ALA A 22 -45.09 11.06 5.14
C ALA A 22 -44.51 12.25 4.36
N GLY A 23 -43.37 12.77 4.81
CA GLY A 23 -42.59 13.69 4.03
C GLY A 23 -42.27 12.99 2.71
N ALA A 24 -42.90 13.43 1.64
CA ALA A 24 -42.53 13.02 0.30
C ALA A 24 -41.06 13.34 0.13
N SER A 25 -40.23 12.30 0.06
CA SER A 25 -38.83 12.43 -0.30
C SER A 25 -38.81 12.96 -1.74
N SER A 26 -38.68 14.27 -1.89
CA SER A 26 -38.52 14.88 -3.22
C SER A 26 -37.22 14.34 -3.79
N THR A 27 -37.34 13.69 -4.96
CA THR A 27 -36.14 13.25 -5.71
C THR A 27 -35.27 14.48 -5.96
N PRO A 28 -33.98 14.44 -5.62
CA PRO A 28 -33.10 15.59 -5.82
C PRO A 28 -33.08 15.98 -7.31
N THR A 29 -33.30 17.24 -7.60
CA THR A 29 -33.35 17.77 -8.98
C THR A 29 -32.02 18.39 -9.44
N GLU A 30 -31.10 18.62 -8.50
CA GLU A 30 -29.84 19.31 -8.78
C GLU A 30 -28.61 18.49 -8.39
N PRO A 31 -27.49 18.63 -9.11
CA PRO A 31 -26.20 18.07 -8.71
C PRO A 31 -25.76 18.58 -7.32
N LEU A 32 -24.83 17.87 -6.68
CA LEU A 32 -24.19 18.36 -5.48
C LEU A 32 -23.30 19.55 -5.84
N GLY A 33 -23.45 20.67 -5.11
CA GLY A 33 -22.58 21.83 -5.30
C GLY A 33 -21.17 21.51 -4.77
N VAL A 34 -20.16 21.58 -5.62
CA VAL A 34 -18.75 21.47 -5.23
C VAL A 34 -18.28 22.86 -4.80
N GLN A 35 -17.84 22.99 -3.55
CA GLN A 35 -17.32 24.23 -2.99
C GLN A 35 -15.82 24.35 -3.22
N THR A 36 -15.08 23.28 -2.90
CA THR A 36 -13.65 23.16 -3.16
C THR A 36 -13.32 21.77 -3.68
N ALA A 37 -12.27 21.68 -4.50
CA ALA A 37 -11.68 20.41 -4.88
C ALA A 37 -10.19 20.57 -5.12
N SER A 38 -9.42 19.55 -4.77
CA SER A 38 -8.01 19.44 -5.07
C SER A 38 -7.67 18.04 -5.52
N LEU A 39 -6.67 17.93 -6.38
CA LEU A 39 -6.00 16.70 -6.72
C LEU A 39 -4.50 16.94 -6.58
N THR A 40 -3.84 16.16 -5.76
CA THR A 40 -2.41 16.27 -5.49
C THR A 40 -1.77 14.89 -5.57
N GLN A 41 -0.47 14.83 -5.81
CA GLN A 41 0.29 13.61 -5.62
C GLN A 41 1.00 13.68 -4.27
N VAL A 42 0.86 12.65 -3.46
CA VAL A 42 1.53 12.48 -2.15
C VAL A 42 2.23 11.12 -2.17
N GLY A 43 3.55 11.16 -2.32
CA GLY A 43 4.31 9.95 -2.57
C GLY A 43 3.86 9.26 -3.86
N GLN A 44 3.48 7.98 -3.74
CA GLN A 44 2.96 7.23 -4.88
C GLN A 44 1.47 7.45 -5.17
N ASP A 45 0.72 8.04 -4.25
CA ASP A 45 -0.73 8.14 -4.32
C ASP A 45 -1.20 9.46 -4.95
N LEU A 46 -2.28 9.38 -5.72
CA LEU A 46 -3.14 10.52 -6.03
C LEU A 46 -4.12 10.71 -4.87
N VAL A 47 -4.15 11.92 -4.33
CA VAL A 47 -5.06 12.32 -3.27
C VAL A 47 -6.07 13.30 -3.83
N TRP A 48 -7.31 12.83 -3.99
CA TRP A 48 -8.45 13.62 -4.43
C TRP A 48 -9.27 14.04 -3.20
N GLN A 49 -9.35 15.33 -2.96
CA GLN A 49 -10.14 15.93 -1.90
C GLN A 49 -11.27 16.76 -2.51
N VAL A 50 -12.47 16.67 -1.93
CA VAL A 50 -13.63 17.43 -2.35
C VAL A 50 -14.45 17.87 -1.15
N GLU A 51 -14.83 19.14 -1.15
CA GLU A 51 -15.77 19.72 -0.20
C GLU A 51 -17.04 20.17 -0.95
N LEU A 52 -18.19 19.80 -0.40
CA LEU A 52 -19.49 20.10 -0.96
C LEU A 52 -20.20 21.22 -0.18
N SER A 53 -20.99 22.03 -0.86
CA SER A 53 -21.77 23.11 -0.25
C SER A 53 -22.88 22.60 0.67
N GLN A 54 -23.25 21.32 0.57
CA GLN A 54 -24.29 20.67 1.37
C GLN A 54 -23.84 19.29 1.87
N PRO A 55 -24.35 18.84 3.03
CA PRO A 55 -24.06 17.50 3.54
C PRO A 55 -24.46 16.42 2.54
N PHE A 56 -23.68 15.35 2.46
CA PHE A 56 -23.99 14.20 1.63
C PHE A 56 -23.66 12.88 2.33
N SER A 57 -24.27 11.81 1.83
CA SER A 57 -23.95 10.46 2.25
C SER A 57 -23.51 9.64 1.02
N PRO A 58 -22.34 9.00 1.04
CA PRO A 58 -21.92 8.15 -0.07
C PRO A 58 -22.94 7.05 -0.40
N GLY A 59 -23.60 6.48 0.62
CA GLY A 59 -24.72 5.55 0.43
C GLY A 59 -25.97 6.18 -0.19
N GLY A 60 -26.13 7.50 -0.02
CA GLY A 60 -27.21 8.31 -0.61
C GLY A 60 -27.00 8.58 -2.11
N LEU A 61 -25.77 8.69 -2.59
CA LEU A 61 -25.49 9.03 -3.98
C LEU A 61 -26.29 8.17 -4.96
N ARG A 62 -26.23 6.85 -4.82
CA ARG A 62 -26.95 5.92 -5.70
C ARG A 62 -28.47 6.00 -5.53
N ARG A 63 -28.97 6.14 -4.30
CA ARG A 63 -30.43 6.24 -4.03
C ARG A 63 -31.02 7.48 -4.64
N ASP A 64 -30.23 8.57 -4.61
CA ASP A 64 -30.65 9.89 -5.07
C ASP A 64 -30.38 10.09 -6.56
N GLY A 65 -29.84 9.08 -7.27
CA GLY A 65 -29.44 9.18 -8.67
C GLY A 65 -28.30 10.18 -8.92
N ARG A 66 -27.49 10.44 -7.88
CA ARG A 66 -26.36 11.38 -7.93
C ARG A 66 -25.05 10.66 -8.14
N SER A 67 -24.13 11.32 -8.83
CA SER A 67 -22.76 10.87 -8.99
C SER A 67 -21.78 12.00 -8.71
N LEU A 68 -20.65 11.64 -8.13
CA LEU A 68 -19.52 12.52 -7.87
C LEU A 68 -18.26 11.81 -8.37
N CYS A 69 -17.67 12.38 -9.43
CA CYS A 69 -16.57 11.75 -10.16
C CYS A 69 -15.43 12.74 -10.40
N LEU A 70 -14.21 12.25 -10.31
CA LEU A 70 -13.02 12.92 -10.83
C LEU A 70 -12.87 12.52 -12.30
N LEU A 71 -12.90 13.49 -13.20
CA LEU A 71 -12.61 13.30 -14.61
C LEU A 71 -11.12 13.51 -14.84
N ILE A 72 -10.53 12.65 -15.64
CA ILE A 72 -9.11 12.68 -15.99
C ILE A 72 -8.97 12.86 -17.49
N GLU A 73 -8.20 13.89 -17.88
CA GLU A 73 -7.88 14.20 -19.28
C GLU A 73 -6.38 14.02 -19.53
N ARG A 74 -6.02 13.55 -20.72
CA ARG A 74 -4.62 13.45 -21.16
C ARG A 74 -4.25 14.57 -22.11
N GLY A 75 -3.04 15.10 -21.90
CA GLY A 75 -2.41 16.05 -22.82
C GLY A 75 -3.14 17.38 -22.95
N SER A 76 -2.73 18.18 -23.94
CA SER A 76 -3.27 19.52 -24.21
C SER A 76 -4.62 19.51 -24.94
N GLY A 77 -5.06 18.36 -25.41
CA GLY A 77 -6.24 18.24 -26.32
C GLY A 77 -7.58 18.06 -25.61
N GLY A 78 -7.62 17.96 -24.27
CA GLY A 78 -8.85 18.00 -23.48
C GLY A 78 -9.80 16.79 -23.62
N SER A 79 -9.33 15.63 -24.07
CA SER A 79 -10.17 14.41 -24.09
C SER A 79 -10.14 13.73 -22.74
N VAL A 80 -11.33 13.53 -22.15
CA VAL A 80 -11.48 12.69 -20.95
C VAL A 80 -11.14 11.24 -21.32
N VAL A 81 -10.20 10.65 -20.58
CA VAL A 81 -9.73 9.27 -20.81
C VAL A 81 -10.16 8.33 -19.69
N GLY A 82 -10.59 8.87 -18.58
CA GLY A 82 -11.08 8.09 -17.45
C GLY A 82 -11.90 8.92 -16.48
N GLN A 83 -12.74 8.24 -15.73
CA GLN A 83 -13.45 8.83 -14.61
C GLN A 83 -13.32 7.93 -13.36
N VAL A 84 -13.09 8.57 -12.23
CA VAL A 84 -13.00 7.93 -10.91
C VAL A 84 -14.18 8.40 -10.08
N CYS A 85 -15.13 7.51 -9.82
CA CYS A 85 -16.40 7.86 -9.19
C CYS A 85 -16.52 7.25 -7.80
N LEU A 86 -17.16 8.00 -6.89
CA LEU A 86 -17.56 7.48 -5.60
C LEU A 86 -18.82 6.64 -5.74
N ALA A 87 -18.81 5.45 -5.15
CA ALA A 87 -19.98 4.60 -5.01
C ALA A 87 -20.28 4.36 -3.53
N GLY A 88 -21.55 4.13 -3.22
CA GLY A 88 -21.96 3.76 -1.87
C GLY A 88 -21.30 2.47 -1.40
N PRO A 89 -21.20 2.25 -0.08
CA PRO A 89 -20.58 1.06 0.48
C PRO A 89 -21.27 -0.21 -0.02
N ARG A 90 -20.50 -1.26 -0.30
CA ARG A 90 -21.02 -2.59 -0.58
C ARG A 90 -21.61 -3.20 0.70
N ARG A 91 -22.55 -4.16 0.56
CA ARG A 91 -23.10 -4.88 1.71
C ARG A 91 -21.98 -5.40 2.62
N GLY A 92 -22.05 -5.07 3.91
CA GLY A 92 -21.07 -5.49 4.93
C GLY A 92 -19.83 -4.58 5.07
N ARG A 93 -19.69 -3.51 4.28
CA ARG A 93 -18.63 -2.51 4.44
C ARG A 93 -19.22 -1.15 4.79
N GLN A 94 -18.55 -0.41 5.67
CA GLN A 94 -18.97 0.95 6.06
C GLN A 94 -18.40 2.04 5.14
N SER A 95 -17.24 1.79 4.52
CA SER A 95 -16.55 2.76 3.68
C SER A 95 -17.07 2.78 2.24
N PRO A 96 -17.11 3.95 1.58
CA PRO A 96 -17.42 4.07 0.17
C PRO A 96 -16.42 3.28 -0.69
N THR A 97 -16.88 2.87 -1.87
CA THR A 97 -16.03 2.24 -2.88
C THR A 97 -15.67 3.27 -3.94
N VAL A 98 -14.45 3.24 -4.44
CA VAL A 98 -14.01 4.02 -5.58
C VAL A 98 -14.07 3.15 -6.83
N LEU A 99 -14.74 3.65 -7.87
CA LEU A 99 -14.90 2.97 -9.15
C LEU A 99 -14.15 3.74 -10.22
N TYR A 100 -13.37 3.04 -11.02
CA TYR A 100 -12.76 3.57 -12.23
C TYR A 100 -13.49 3.08 -13.46
N SER A 101 -13.72 3.97 -14.44
CA SER A 101 -14.25 3.64 -15.75
C SER A 101 -13.38 4.33 -16.82
N PRO A 102 -12.77 3.56 -17.73
CA PRO A 102 -12.12 4.17 -18.88
C PRO A 102 -13.16 4.90 -19.74
N VAL A 103 -12.80 6.04 -20.31
CA VAL A 103 -13.69 6.82 -21.19
C VAL A 103 -13.16 6.75 -22.63
N THR A 104 -14.04 6.35 -23.53
CA THR A 104 -13.78 6.27 -24.98
C THR A 104 -14.67 7.28 -25.73
N ARG A 105 -14.52 7.37 -27.03
CA ARG A 105 -15.41 8.19 -27.88
C ARG A 105 -16.90 7.73 -27.79
N ALA A 106 -17.14 6.47 -27.45
CA ALA A 106 -18.49 5.91 -27.25
C ALA A 106 -19.06 6.20 -25.85
N GLY A 107 -18.29 6.83 -24.98
CA GLY A 107 -18.64 7.13 -23.60
C GLY A 107 -17.87 6.29 -22.56
N PRO A 108 -18.31 6.32 -21.29
CA PRO A 108 -17.69 5.54 -20.23
C PRO A 108 -17.85 4.03 -20.47
N GLY A 109 -16.74 3.31 -20.30
CA GLY A 109 -16.72 1.86 -20.31
C GLY A 109 -17.23 1.24 -18.98
N SER A 110 -17.07 -0.07 -18.85
CA SER A 110 -17.44 -0.79 -17.63
C SER A 110 -16.64 -0.28 -16.42
N SER A 111 -17.35 -0.07 -15.31
CA SER A 111 -16.75 0.36 -14.05
C SER A 111 -16.14 -0.81 -13.29
N VAL A 112 -14.90 -0.63 -12.84
CA VAL A 112 -14.18 -1.58 -11.96
C VAL A 112 -13.89 -0.91 -10.61
N ALA A 113 -13.98 -1.67 -9.52
CA ALA A 113 -13.55 -1.17 -8.22
C ALA A 113 -12.02 -1.15 -8.17
N ILE A 114 -11.46 -0.04 -7.73
CA ILE A 114 -10.01 0.11 -7.53
C ILE A 114 -9.66 0.10 -6.05
N ALA A 115 -8.44 -0.28 -5.73
CA ALA A 115 -7.90 -0.13 -4.39
C ALA A 115 -7.79 1.37 -4.09
N ALA A 116 -8.46 1.81 -3.03
CA ALA A 116 -8.46 3.20 -2.60
C ALA A 116 -8.79 3.32 -1.12
N THR A 117 -8.12 4.24 -0.44
CA THR A 117 -8.49 4.66 0.92
C THR A 117 -9.42 5.87 0.82
N VAL A 118 -10.58 5.77 1.47
CA VAL A 118 -11.55 6.87 1.49
C VAL A 118 -11.79 7.28 2.93
N THR A 119 -11.52 8.54 3.23
CA THR A 119 -11.75 9.16 4.53
C THR A 119 -12.75 10.31 4.43
N ARG A 120 -13.44 10.59 5.52
CA ARG A 120 -14.36 11.72 5.65
C ARG A 120 -14.00 12.49 6.91
N SER A 121 -13.60 13.73 6.75
CA SER A 121 -13.34 14.66 7.86
C SER A 121 -14.61 15.32 8.38
N SER A 122 -15.65 15.41 7.52
CA SER A 122 -16.96 15.95 7.86
C SER A 122 -18.08 15.33 7.02
N ASP A 123 -19.33 15.76 7.22
CA ASP A 123 -20.47 15.37 6.39
C ASP A 123 -20.45 16.01 4.99
N ARG A 124 -19.55 16.98 4.74
CA ARG A 124 -19.38 17.70 3.48
C ARG A 124 -18.07 17.40 2.77
N GLU A 125 -17.08 16.88 3.48
CA GLU A 125 -15.73 16.67 2.97
C GLU A 125 -15.40 15.19 2.84
N LEU A 126 -14.69 14.87 1.75
CA LEU A 126 -14.22 13.54 1.45
C LEU A 126 -12.85 13.61 0.80
N THR A 127 -11.98 12.68 1.19
CA THR A 127 -10.68 12.45 0.59
C THR A 127 -10.61 11.01 0.09
N ALA A 128 -10.19 10.80 -1.16
CA ALA A 128 -9.91 9.50 -1.73
C ALA A 128 -8.44 9.44 -2.19
N SER A 129 -7.71 8.42 -1.74
CA SER A 129 -6.32 8.18 -2.13
C SER A 129 -6.22 6.88 -2.90
N PHE A 130 -5.55 6.87 -4.04
CA PHE A 130 -5.38 5.72 -4.93
C PHE A 130 -4.14 5.87 -5.81
N LEU A 131 -3.61 4.73 -6.28
CA LEU A 131 -2.44 4.72 -7.16
C LEU A 131 -2.78 5.22 -8.58
N PRO A 132 -1.93 6.04 -9.23
CA PRO A 132 -2.08 6.42 -10.64
C PRO A 132 -2.19 5.21 -11.57
N SER A 133 -1.45 4.13 -11.30
CA SER A 133 -1.48 2.88 -12.07
C SER A 133 -2.85 2.20 -12.05
N SER A 134 -3.58 2.27 -10.94
CA SER A 134 -4.93 1.69 -10.81
C SER A 134 -5.96 2.30 -11.77
N VAL A 135 -5.65 3.46 -12.34
CA VAL A 135 -6.47 4.18 -13.33
C VAL A 135 -5.75 4.34 -14.68
N GLY A 136 -4.69 3.57 -14.91
CA GLY A 136 -3.95 3.53 -16.17
C GLY A 136 -3.23 4.84 -16.52
N LEU A 137 -2.84 5.63 -15.52
CA LEU A 137 -2.14 6.88 -15.74
C LEU A 137 -0.63 6.66 -15.72
N PRO A 138 0.10 7.07 -16.77
CA PRO A 138 1.54 7.19 -16.71
C PRO A 138 1.92 8.43 -15.88
N TYR A 139 3.10 8.42 -15.27
CA TYR A 139 3.65 9.59 -14.57
C TYR A 139 4.00 10.69 -15.58
N ARG A 140 2.98 11.50 -15.90
CA ARG A 140 3.02 12.68 -16.80
C ARG A 140 1.99 13.69 -16.32
N SER A 141 2.02 14.91 -16.87
CA SER A 141 0.97 15.88 -16.58
C SER A 141 -0.40 15.37 -17.02
N ILE A 142 -1.35 15.48 -16.13
CA ILE A 142 -2.77 15.23 -16.38
C ILE A 142 -3.57 16.51 -16.19
N ARG A 143 -4.75 16.55 -16.78
CA ARG A 143 -5.76 17.57 -16.49
C ARG A 143 -6.93 16.90 -15.79
N TRP A 144 -7.56 17.60 -14.90
CA TRP A 144 -8.65 17.04 -14.11
C TRP A 144 -9.74 18.05 -13.79
N GLN A 145 -10.95 17.54 -13.60
CA GLN A 145 -12.12 18.27 -13.09
C GLN A 145 -12.96 17.31 -12.23
N VAL A 146 -13.78 17.87 -11.34
CA VAL A 146 -14.81 17.12 -10.62
C VAL A 146 -16.13 17.29 -11.35
N LEU A 147 -16.76 16.17 -11.71
CA LEU A 147 -18.10 16.09 -12.24
C LEU A 147 -19.07 15.76 -11.10
N SER A 148 -20.00 16.64 -10.83
CA SER A 148 -21.19 16.35 -10.03
C SER A 148 -22.40 16.26 -10.94
N ALA A 149 -23.11 15.14 -10.91
CA ALA A 149 -24.26 14.90 -11.77
C ALA A 149 -25.46 14.32 -11.01
N VAL A 150 -26.65 14.54 -11.54
CA VAL A 150 -27.88 13.94 -11.06
C VAL A 150 -28.74 13.45 -12.23
N ALA A 151 -29.22 12.23 -12.15
CA ALA A 151 -30.22 11.66 -13.05
C ALA A 151 -31.61 12.01 -12.49
N ALA A 152 -32.23 13.12 -12.96
CA ALA A 152 -33.50 13.56 -12.43
C ALA A 152 -34.43 14.02 -13.54
N ARG A 153 -35.73 13.70 -13.42
CA ARG A 153 -36.76 14.30 -14.25
C ARG A 153 -36.96 15.74 -13.81
N GLY A 154 -36.90 16.69 -14.73
CA GLY A 154 -37.16 18.09 -14.45
C GLY A 154 -35.95 18.98 -14.23
N CYS A 155 -34.72 18.45 -14.29
CA CYS A 155 -33.55 19.29 -14.42
C CYS A 155 -33.38 19.79 -15.88
N THR A 156 -32.80 20.95 -16.06
CA THR A 156 -32.45 21.47 -17.42
C THR A 156 -31.02 21.01 -17.74
N PRO A 157 -30.85 19.98 -18.60
CA PRO A 157 -29.52 19.47 -18.90
C PRO A 157 -28.70 20.54 -19.67
N ALA A 158 -27.40 20.62 -19.38
CA ALA A 158 -26.49 21.46 -20.13
C ALA A 158 -26.35 21.02 -21.62
N VAL A 159 -26.66 19.75 -21.89
CA VAL A 159 -26.70 19.17 -23.24
C VAL A 159 -28.14 18.84 -23.61
N PRO A 160 -28.73 19.41 -24.67
CA PRO A 160 -30.07 19.10 -25.12
C PRO A 160 -30.26 17.59 -25.36
N GLY A 161 -31.32 17.00 -24.78
CA GLY A 161 -31.62 15.56 -24.89
C GLY A 161 -30.93 14.67 -23.85
N SER A 162 -30.10 15.20 -22.98
CA SER A 162 -29.56 14.45 -21.83
C SER A 162 -30.62 14.28 -20.73
N LEU A 163 -30.62 13.10 -20.07
CA LEU A 163 -31.44 12.84 -18.89
C LEU A 163 -30.73 13.18 -17.57
N THR A 164 -29.55 13.81 -17.65
CA THR A 164 -28.72 14.15 -16.50
C THR A 164 -28.38 15.64 -16.50
N CYS A 165 -28.47 16.26 -15.34
CA CYS A 165 -27.86 17.56 -15.08
C CYS A 165 -26.51 17.37 -14.45
N SER A 166 -25.54 18.18 -14.84
CA SER A 166 -24.17 18.08 -14.34
C SER A 166 -23.53 19.46 -14.20
N THR A 167 -22.61 19.54 -13.25
CA THR A 167 -21.71 20.68 -13.04
C THR A 167 -20.28 20.19 -13.04
N LEU A 168 -19.37 21.00 -13.56
CA LEU A 168 -17.93 20.76 -13.54
C LEU A 168 -17.25 21.77 -12.61
N PHE A 169 -16.32 21.27 -11.80
CA PHE A 169 -15.51 22.11 -10.91
C PHE A 169 -14.03 21.66 -10.97
N PRO A 170 -13.08 22.58 -11.10
CA PRO A 170 -13.27 23.98 -11.47
C PRO A 170 -13.88 24.12 -12.90
N ALA A 171 -14.34 25.30 -13.27
CA ALA A 171 -14.97 25.53 -14.57
C ALA A 171 -14.05 25.19 -15.76
N ALA A 172 -12.75 25.38 -15.61
CA ALA A 172 -11.72 24.93 -16.54
C ALA A 172 -10.86 23.84 -15.89
N PRO A 173 -10.40 22.82 -16.65
CA PRO A 173 -9.58 21.77 -16.11
C PRO A 173 -8.28 22.27 -15.47
N SER A 174 -7.98 21.80 -14.27
CA SER A 174 -6.71 22.04 -13.57
C SER A 174 -5.64 21.07 -14.05
N VAL A 175 -4.37 21.49 -14.02
CA VAL A 175 -3.22 20.68 -14.42
C VAL A 175 -2.53 20.16 -13.17
N LEU A 176 -2.20 18.87 -13.17
CA LEU A 176 -1.35 18.24 -12.17
C LEU A 176 -0.18 17.56 -12.87
N PRO A 177 1.06 18.03 -12.66
CA PRO A 177 2.24 17.28 -13.07
C PRO A 177 2.38 16.05 -12.14
N LEU A 178 2.53 14.86 -12.72
CA LEU A 178 2.81 13.63 -12.01
C LEU A 178 4.28 13.29 -12.12
N HIS A 179 4.89 12.99 -11.00
CA HIS A 179 6.28 12.58 -10.88
C HIS A 179 6.35 11.09 -10.55
N THR A 180 7.34 10.39 -11.12
CA THR A 180 7.62 9.02 -10.69
C THR A 180 8.03 9.06 -9.22
N PRO A 181 7.29 8.41 -8.32
CA PRO A 181 7.63 8.42 -6.90
C PRO A 181 8.94 7.64 -6.70
N ARG A 182 9.80 8.18 -5.87
CA ARG A 182 11.02 7.50 -5.44
C ARG A 182 10.84 7.00 -4.03
N LEU A 183 11.09 5.71 -3.81
CA LEU A 183 11.14 5.14 -2.47
C LEU A 183 12.36 5.68 -1.75
N VAL A 184 12.17 6.27 -0.56
CA VAL A 184 13.25 6.93 0.19
C VAL A 184 13.40 6.41 1.61
N GLY A 185 12.62 5.43 2.02
CA GLY A 185 12.70 4.82 3.34
C GLY A 185 11.47 4.05 3.72
N CYS A 186 11.47 3.52 4.92
CA CYS A 186 10.34 2.83 5.53
C CYS A 186 10.21 3.20 7.02
N VAL A 187 9.03 2.97 7.58
CA VAL A 187 8.75 3.23 8.99
C VAL A 187 8.22 1.94 9.60
N PRO A 188 8.95 1.34 10.55
CA PRO A 188 8.53 0.12 11.22
C PRO A 188 7.29 0.34 12.08
N SER A 189 6.58 -0.75 12.33
CA SER A 189 5.46 -0.82 13.28
C SER A 189 5.41 -2.22 13.90
N GLY A 190 5.05 -2.31 15.17
CA GLY A 190 4.99 -3.59 15.86
C GLY A 190 6.21 -3.86 16.75
N PRO A 191 6.61 -5.13 16.95
CA PRO A 191 7.74 -5.49 17.79
C PRO A 191 9.08 -5.05 17.19
N ASP A 192 10.04 -4.75 18.07
CA ASP A 192 11.39 -4.33 17.67
C ASP A 192 12.30 -5.51 17.28
N TRP A 193 11.87 -6.73 17.54
CA TRP A 193 12.58 -7.98 17.27
C TRP A 193 11.62 -9.00 16.66
N VAL A 194 11.90 -9.48 15.46
CA VAL A 194 11.00 -10.31 14.66
C VAL A 194 11.73 -11.55 14.14
N PHE A 195 11.13 -12.72 14.32
CA PHE A 195 11.61 -14.01 13.83
C PHE A 195 10.74 -14.59 12.73
N THR A 196 9.49 -14.20 12.68
CA THR A 196 8.49 -14.76 11.78
C THR A 196 7.38 -13.75 11.53
N GLY A 197 6.76 -13.81 10.38
CA GLY A 197 5.59 -13.02 10.03
C GLY A 197 4.27 -13.59 10.55
N PRO A 198 3.14 -12.98 10.15
CA PRO A 198 1.81 -13.42 10.56
C PRO A 198 1.48 -14.82 10.04
N ARG A 199 1.06 -15.72 10.94
CA ARG A 199 0.72 -17.12 10.62
C ARG A 199 -0.65 -17.33 9.94
N ASN A 200 -1.47 -16.29 9.89
CA ASN A 200 -2.82 -16.33 9.34
C ASN A 200 -2.93 -15.93 7.86
N VAL A 201 -1.81 -15.62 7.22
CA VAL A 201 -1.68 -15.34 5.79
C VAL A 201 -0.72 -16.33 5.15
N HIS A 202 -0.86 -16.57 3.85
CA HIS A 202 -0.06 -17.56 3.12
C HIS A 202 1.14 -16.91 2.44
N ASP A 203 1.81 -16.03 3.20
CA ASP A 203 2.95 -15.26 2.74
C ASP A 203 4.25 -15.91 3.22
N ILE A 204 5.31 -15.76 2.43
CA ILE A 204 6.68 -16.18 2.74
C ILE A 204 7.64 -15.10 2.22
N ALA A 205 8.74 -14.85 2.95
CA ALA A 205 9.76 -13.90 2.56
C ALA A 205 11.07 -14.60 2.26
N LEU A 206 11.63 -14.35 1.06
CA LEU A 206 13.03 -14.64 0.77
C LEU A 206 13.88 -13.47 1.25
N THR A 207 14.91 -13.75 2.02
CA THR A 207 15.87 -12.76 2.50
C THR A 207 17.29 -13.24 2.28
N PHE A 208 18.16 -12.31 1.92
CA PHE A 208 19.54 -12.62 1.53
C PHE A 208 20.51 -11.73 2.30
N ASP A 209 21.60 -12.30 2.82
CA ASP A 209 22.59 -11.63 3.64
C ASP A 209 23.96 -11.52 2.92
N ASP A 210 24.86 -10.69 3.44
CA ASP A 210 26.29 -10.57 3.13
C ASP A 210 26.68 -9.86 1.82
N GLY A 211 25.75 -9.36 1.03
CA GLY A 211 26.12 -8.61 -0.17
C GLY A 211 26.32 -7.10 0.10
N PRO A 212 26.56 -6.33 -0.99
CA PRO A 212 26.76 -6.81 -2.35
C PRO A 212 28.03 -7.63 -2.55
N TRP A 213 28.07 -8.48 -3.59
CA TRP A 213 29.17 -9.39 -3.83
C TRP A 213 29.51 -9.53 -5.32
N TRP A 214 30.69 -10.08 -5.63
CA TRP A 214 31.21 -10.13 -6.99
C TRP A 214 31.11 -11.52 -7.66
N GLU A 215 31.00 -12.61 -6.88
CA GLU A 215 30.97 -13.99 -7.44
C GLU A 215 30.05 -14.95 -6.66
N PRO A 216 28.85 -15.28 -7.18
CA PRO A 216 28.22 -14.65 -8.34
C PRO A 216 27.94 -13.17 -8.07
N PRO A 217 27.90 -12.33 -9.10
CA PRO A 217 27.63 -10.92 -8.88
C PRO A 217 26.21 -10.70 -8.36
N THR A 218 26.02 -9.76 -7.45
CA THR A 218 24.71 -9.39 -6.88
C THR A 218 23.63 -9.23 -7.95
N SER A 219 23.99 -8.65 -9.10
CA SER A 219 23.06 -8.50 -10.23
C SER A 219 22.51 -9.82 -10.77
N ALA A 220 23.19 -10.96 -10.56
CA ALA A 220 22.66 -12.25 -10.97
C ALA A 220 21.45 -12.67 -10.11
N PHE A 221 21.49 -12.43 -8.79
CA PHE A 221 20.36 -12.65 -7.89
C PHE A 221 19.17 -11.75 -8.25
N VAL A 222 19.42 -10.45 -8.43
CA VAL A 222 18.37 -9.47 -8.79
C VAL A 222 17.72 -9.86 -10.12
N ASN A 223 18.51 -10.18 -11.14
CA ASN A 223 17.98 -10.60 -12.44
C ASN A 223 17.16 -11.89 -12.37
N GLU A 224 17.60 -12.86 -11.56
CA GLU A 224 16.87 -14.13 -11.41
C GLU A 224 15.55 -13.92 -10.68
N LEU A 225 15.53 -13.18 -9.58
CA LEU A 225 14.32 -12.85 -8.84
C LEU A 225 13.33 -12.03 -9.69
N THR A 226 13.83 -11.05 -10.45
CA THR A 226 13.03 -10.29 -11.42
C THR A 226 12.42 -11.20 -12.48
N ARG A 227 13.21 -12.13 -13.04
CA ARG A 227 12.74 -13.15 -14.01
C ARG A 227 11.66 -14.04 -13.41
N LEU A 228 11.81 -14.40 -12.15
CA LEU A 228 10.86 -15.22 -11.41
C LEU A 228 9.65 -14.41 -10.91
N HIS A 229 9.66 -13.09 -10.98
CA HIS A 229 8.67 -12.19 -10.39
C HIS A 229 8.49 -12.41 -8.87
N VAL A 230 9.60 -12.45 -8.16
CA VAL A 230 9.68 -12.66 -6.71
C VAL A 230 10.31 -11.45 -6.06
N PRO A 231 9.58 -10.70 -5.24
CA PRO A 231 10.17 -9.65 -4.42
C PRO A 231 10.93 -10.27 -3.24
N ALA A 232 12.08 -9.68 -2.89
CA ALA A 232 12.95 -10.14 -1.81
C ALA A 232 13.38 -9.00 -0.89
N THR A 233 14.11 -9.35 0.17
CA THR A 233 14.77 -8.38 1.06
C THR A 233 16.24 -8.74 1.19
N PHE A 234 17.13 -7.77 0.94
CA PHE A 234 18.58 -7.95 0.95
C PHE A 234 19.16 -7.20 2.15
N PHE A 235 19.95 -7.86 2.98
CA PHE A 235 20.67 -7.25 4.09
C PHE A 235 22.13 -7.07 3.69
N GLU A 236 22.52 -5.81 3.52
CA GLU A 236 23.81 -5.44 2.92
C GLU A 236 24.84 -5.04 3.96
N ILE A 237 26.08 -5.52 3.75
CA ILE A 237 27.27 -5.10 4.49
C ILE A 237 27.73 -3.75 3.92
N GLY A 238 27.81 -2.74 4.76
CA GLY A 238 28.08 -1.38 4.35
C GLY A 238 29.40 -1.19 3.60
N GLU A 239 30.50 -1.82 4.05
CA GLU A 239 31.82 -1.71 3.41
C GLU A 239 31.91 -2.41 2.05
N HIS A 240 30.99 -3.38 1.77
CA HIS A 240 30.91 -4.05 0.48
C HIS A 240 30.35 -3.14 -0.63
N ILE A 241 29.50 -2.17 -0.28
CA ILE A 241 28.90 -1.28 -1.27
C ILE A 241 29.96 -0.47 -2.04
N PRO A 242 30.89 0.31 -1.40
CA PRO A 242 31.91 1.02 -2.14
C PRO A 242 32.92 0.11 -2.84
N GLU A 243 33.03 -1.16 -2.43
CA GLU A 243 33.95 -2.12 -3.05
C GLU A 243 33.35 -2.76 -4.31
N TYR A 244 32.06 -3.18 -4.27
CA TYR A 244 31.48 -4.00 -5.33
C TYR A 244 30.42 -3.27 -6.17
N ASP A 245 29.72 -2.27 -5.62
CA ASP A 245 28.84 -1.35 -6.37
C ASP A 245 28.97 0.11 -5.92
N PRO A 246 30.13 0.76 -6.15
CA PRO A 246 30.41 2.10 -5.65
C PRO A 246 29.45 3.19 -6.13
N HIS A 247 28.61 2.86 -7.10
CA HIS A 247 27.59 3.77 -7.63
C HIS A 247 26.18 3.40 -7.17
N GLY A 248 26.00 2.33 -6.41
CA GLY A 248 24.70 1.86 -5.96
C GLY A 248 23.74 1.56 -7.12
N THR A 249 24.25 1.00 -8.21
CA THR A 249 23.44 0.73 -9.43
C THR A 249 22.49 -0.41 -9.19
N VAL A 250 22.99 -1.49 -8.61
CA VAL A 250 22.22 -2.70 -8.35
C VAL A 250 21.24 -2.48 -7.22
N GLU A 251 21.65 -1.77 -6.16
CA GLU A 251 20.77 -1.42 -5.03
C GLU A 251 19.60 -0.53 -5.49
N ARG A 252 19.83 0.41 -6.41
CA ARG A 252 18.72 1.18 -6.99
C ARG A 252 17.82 0.36 -7.90
N GLU A 253 18.36 -0.66 -8.58
CA GLU A 253 17.57 -1.61 -9.37
C GLU A 253 16.69 -2.46 -8.44
N MET A 254 17.22 -3.03 -7.35
CA MET A 254 16.44 -3.73 -6.33
C MET A 254 15.23 -2.91 -5.86
N LEU A 255 15.46 -1.67 -5.43
CA LEU A 255 14.37 -0.80 -4.98
C LEU A 255 13.36 -0.45 -6.09
N ALA A 256 13.81 -0.35 -7.34
CA ALA A 256 12.93 -0.07 -8.49
C ALA A 256 12.08 -1.28 -8.87
N ASP A 257 12.58 -2.49 -8.68
CA ASP A 257 11.89 -3.75 -8.96
C ASP A 257 10.93 -4.15 -7.82
N GLY A 258 11.02 -3.47 -6.68
CA GLY A 258 10.13 -3.67 -5.54
C GLY A 258 10.72 -4.50 -4.41
N ASP A 259 12.00 -4.79 -4.48
CA ASP A 259 12.78 -5.38 -3.40
C ASP A 259 13.03 -4.36 -2.29
N MET A 260 13.49 -4.87 -1.13
CA MET A 260 13.86 -4.04 0.01
C MET A 260 15.31 -4.26 0.38
N ILE A 261 15.94 -3.19 0.87
CA ILE A 261 17.29 -3.23 1.41
C ILE A 261 17.23 -3.04 2.91
N GLY A 262 17.88 -3.92 3.65
CA GLY A 262 18.13 -3.86 5.07
C GLY A 262 19.61 -3.65 5.37
N ASP A 263 19.91 -3.36 6.61
CA ASP A 263 21.23 -3.11 7.15
C ASP A 263 21.81 -4.39 7.76
N HIS A 264 23.06 -4.74 7.40
CA HIS A 264 23.79 -5.90 7.93
C HIS A 264 25.12 -5.51 8.58
N THR A 265 25.18 -4.33 9.20
CA THR A 265 26.37 -3.71 9.77
C THR A 265 27.36 -3.20 8.72
N TRP A 266 28.36 -2.43 9.18
CA TRP A 266 29.42 -1.91 8.30
C TRP A 266 30.39 -3.01 7.86
N SER A 267 30.93 -3.79 8.83
CA SER A 267 32.05 -4.73 8.59
C SER A 267 31.77 -6.17 9.02
N HIS A 268 30.49 -6.52 9.28
CA HIS A 268 30.05 -7.86 9.68
C HIS A 268 30.75 -8.41 10.95
N PRO A 269 30.85 -7.65 12.05
CA PRO A 269 31.47 -8.14 13.29
C PRO A 269 30.48 -8.91 14.15
N ASP A 270 30.99 -9.74 15.07
CA ASP A 270 30.21 -10.23 16.21
C ASP A 270 29.85 -9.05 17.15
N LEU A 271 28.61 -8.56 17.00
CA LEU A 271 28.14 -7.40 17.76
C LEU A 271 28.06 -7.63 19.26
N GLU A 272 27.89 -8.86 19.72
CA GLU A 272 27.77 -9.15 21.16
C GLU A 272 29.08 -8.86 21.90
N GLY A 273 30.22 -8.91 21.18
CA GLY A 273 31.53 -8.59 21.71
C GLY A 273 31.86 -7.09 21.77
N LEU A 274 31.03 -6.23 21.14
CA LEU A 274 31.27 -4.79 21.02
C LEU A 274 30.55 -3.97 22.10
N SER A 275 31.08 -2.78 22.40
CA SER A 275 30.36 -1.79 23.21
C SER A 275 29.14 -1.23 22.46
N GLY A 276 28.16 -0.70 23.20
CA GLY A 276 26.97 -0.10 22.58
C GLY A 276 27.27 1.02 21.58
N SER A 277 28.35 1.81 21.80
CA SER A 277 28.77 2.82 20.83
C SER A 277 29.32 2.19 19.54
N GLU A 278 30.15 1.14 19.64
CA GLU A 278 30.68 0.43 18.48
C GLU A 278 29.55 -0.30 17.72
N GLN A 279 28.59 -0.93 18.43
CA GLN A 279 27.38 -1.51 17.82
C GLN A 279 26.61 -0.46 17.02
N ARG A 280 26.42 0.73 17.62
CA ARG A 280 25.73 1.84 16.95
C ARG A 280 26.48 2.35 15.73
N ASP A 281 27.80 2.48 15.81
CA ASP A 281 28.63 2.94 14.70
C ASP A 281 28.55 1.96 13.53
N GLU A 282 28.69 0.65 13.78
CA GLU A 282 28.53 -0.42 12.78
C GLU A 282 27.18 -0.36 12.05
N ILE A 283 26.08 -0.19 12.77
CA ILE A 283 24.73 -0.12 12.18
C ILE A 283 24.55 1.22 11.44
N SER A 284 24.94 2.35 12.07
CA SER A 284 24.67 3.66 11.47
C SER A 284 25.53 3.96 10.25
N GLU A 285 26.76 3.44 10.16
CA GLU A 285 27.66 3.61 9.01
C GLU A 285 27.13 2.84 7.79
N ALA A 286 26.64 1.60 7.96
CA ALA A 286 26.03 0.83 6.89
C ALA A 286 24.74 1.51 6.38
N ALA A 287 23.85 1.92 7.28
CA ALA A 287 22.66 2.67 6.91
C ALA A 287 22.96 3.96 6.14
N ALA A 288 24.01 4.66 6.55
CA ALA A 288 24.44 5.89 5.89
C ALA A 288 24.97 5.65 4.47
N GLU A 289 25.70 4.56 4.24
CA GLU A 289 26.21 4.19 2.91
C GLU A 289 25.06 3.75 1.98
N ILE A 290 24.15 2.88 2.44
CA ILE A 290 22.94 2.51 1.71
C ILE A 290 22.18 3.79 1.29
N LYS A 291 21.95 4.69 2.22
CA LYS A 291 21.24 5.96 1.96
C LYS A 291 22.00 6.85 0.98
N LYS A 292 23.30 6.91 1.07
CA LYS A 292 24.15 7.72 0.20
C LYS A 292 24.05 7.29 -1.26
N VAL A 293 24.12 5.98 -1.54
CA VAL A 293 24.12 5.47 -2.92
C VAL A 293 22.72 5.34 -3.50
N THR A 294 21.69 5.05 -2.67
CA THR A 294 20.32 4.83 -3.11
C THR A 294 19.38 6.01 -2.84
N GLY A 295 19.64 6.79 -1.79
CA GLY A 295 18.73 7.76 -1.18
C GLY A 295 17.61 7.10 -0.35
N PHE A 296 17.66 5.79 -0.12
CA PHE A 296 16.75 5.01 0.71
C PHE A 296 17.34 4.87 2.13
N GLU A 297 16.54 5.16 3.14
CA GLU A 297 16.90 4.99 4.56
C GLU A 297 16.32 3.66 5.05
N PRO A 298 17.16 2.64 5.35
CA PRO A 298 16.68 1.33 5.76
C PRO A 298 15.99 1.41 7.12
N CYS A 299 14.96 0.58 7.30
CA CYS A 299 14.25 0.41 8.57
C CYS A 299 14.28 -1.03 9.08
N LEU A 300 15.02 -1.89 8.38
CA LEU A 300 15.27 -3.29 8.71
C LEU A 300 16.75 -3.45 9.01
N PHE A 301 17.06 -4.16 10.06
CA PHE A 301 18.40 -4.52 10.47
C PHE A 301 18.48 -6.01 10.77
N ARG A 302 19.55 -6.67 10.35
CA ARG A 302 19.88 -8.04 10.75
C ARG A 302 21.29 -8.07 11.31
N ALA A 303 21.45 -8.63 12.51
CA ALA A 303 22.77 -8.79 13.10
C ALA A 303 23.53 -9.95 12.43
N PRO A 304 24.84 -9.79 12.13
CA PRO A 304 25.69 -10.88 11.71
C PRO A 304 25.54 -12.11 12.59
N ASP A 305 25.54 -13.31 12.00
CA ASP A 305 25.40 -14.60 12.67
C ASP A 305 24.15 -14.71 13.59
N GLY A 306 23.21 -13.78 13.49
CA GLY A 306 22.07 -13.70 14.40
C GLY A 306 22.43 -13.30 15.84
N ALA A 307 23.63 -12.78 16.07
CA ALA A 307 24.17 -12.41 17.38
C ALA A 307 23.48 -11.15 17.94
N VAL A 308 22.47 -11.34 18.79
CA VAL A 308 21.62 -10.26 19.31
C VAL A 308 21.52 -10.32 20.84
N ASN A 309 21.93 -9.24 21.47
CA ASN A 309 21.68 -8.99 22.89
C ASN A 309 20.81 -7.73 23.09
N SER A 310 20.48 -7.40 24.34
CA SER A 310 19.63 -6.24 24.64
C SER A 310 20.23 -4.88 24.21
N SER A 311 21.55 -4.77 24.17
CA SER A 311 22.26 -3.57 23.68
C SER A 311 22.07 -3.43 22.18
N VAL A 312 22.32 -4.47 21.38
CA VAL A 312 22.10 -4.49 19.94
C VAL A 312 20.67 -4.09 19.59
N LEU A 313 19.67 -4.69 20.27
CA LEU A 313 18.26 -4.33 20.07
C LEU A 313 18.00 -2.84 20.35
N SER A 314 18.60 -2.32 21.43
CA SER A 314 18.43 -0.92 21.82
C SER A 314 19.03 0.03 20.79
N GLU A 315 20.23 -0.28 20.27
CA GLU A 315 20.90 0.55 19.30
C GLU A 315 20.18 0.54 17.94
N ALA A 316 19.81 -0.63 17.41
CA ALA A 316 19.03 -0.72 16.18
C ALA A 316 17.68 0.04 16.28
N LYS A 317 16.96 -0.13 17.39
CA LYS A 317 15.72 0.61 17.65
C LYS A 317 15.95 2.12 17.72
N SER A 318 17.02 2.58 18.36
CA SER A 318 17.35 4.00 18.48
C SER A 318 17.64 4.66 17.13
N LEU A 319 18.06 3.85 16.14
CA LEU A 319 18.28 4.25 14.76
C LEU A 319 17.00 4.11 13.88
N GLY A 320 15.87 3.72 14.49
CA GLY A 320 14.59 3.59 13.78
C GLY A 320 14.41 2.28 13.02
N MET A 321 15.18 1.26 13.36
CA MET A 321 15.15 -0.04 12.69
C MET A 321 14.52 -1.12 13.56
N THR A 322 13.91 -2.13 12.91
CA THR A 322 13.51 -3.39 13.52
C THR A 322 14.58 -4.44 13.27
N THR A 323 14.97 -5.15 14.33
CA THR A 323 15.88 -6.29 14.21
C THR A 323 15.12 -7.50 13.68
N ILE A 324 15.57 -8.05 12.55
CA ILE A 324 14.95 -9.19 11.86
C ILE A 324 15.86 -10.40 12.00
N GLN A 325 15.28 -11.48 12.48
CA GLN A 325 15.86 -12.82 12.44
C GLN A 325 15.13 -13.65 11.39
N TRP A 326 15.27 -14.96 11.43
CA TRP A 326 14.65 -15.93 10.54
C TRP A 326 14.11 -17.14 11.33
N ASP A 327 13.29 -17.91 10.68
CA ASP A 327 12.80 -19.18 11.22
C ASP A 327 12.89 -20.33 10.21
N ILE A 328 13.49 -20.06 9.03
CA ILE A 328 13.84 -21.04 8.01
C ILE A 328 15.29 -20.78 7.58
N ASP A 329 16.20 -21.69 7.93
CA ASP A 329 17.63 -21.65 7.62
C ASP A 329 17.97 -22.87 6.73
N PRO A 330 18.14 -22.72 5.42
CA PRO A 330 18.55 -23.80 4.52
C PRO A 330 20.04 -24.16 4.67
N ARG A 331 20.82 -23.36 5.40
CA ARG A 331 22.25 -23.52 5.63
C ARG A 331 23.08 -23.47 4.32
N ASP A 332 22.67 -22.63 3.40
CA ASP A 332 23.33 -22.42 2.13
C ASP A 332 24.78 -21.91 2.29
N TRP A 333 25.04 -21.19 3.39
CA TRP A 333 26.38 -20.74 3.81
C TRP A 333 27.37 -21.89 3.99
N ALA A 334 26.90 -23.10 4.29
CA ALA A 334 27.73 -24.31 4.46
C ALA A 334 28.02 -25.02 3.14
N LEU A 335 27.50 -24.52 1.99
CA LEU A 335 27.63 -25.11 0.65
C LEU A 335 27.22 -26.59 0.60
N PRO A 336 26.00 -26.92 1.02
CA PRO A 336 25.54 -28.32 1.13
C PRO A 336 25.13 -28.92 -0.22
N GLY A 337 25.09 -28.13 -1.28
CA GLY A 337 24.59 -28.45 -2.62
C GLY A 337 23.14 -27.96 -2.84
N GLU A 338 22.86 -27.62 -4.10
CA GLU A 338 21.57 -27.07 -4.56
C GLU A 338 20.35 -27.88 -4.03
N THR A 339 20.40 -29.22 -4.15
CA THR A 339 19.29 -30.09 -3.73
C THR A 339 18.99 -29.98 -2.23
N GLU A 340 20.02 -29.93 -1.40
CA GLU A 340 19.86 -29.84 0.06
C GLU A 340 19.27 -28.48 0.47
N ILE A 341 19.67 -27.39 -0.20
CA ILE A 341 19.12 -26.06 0.00
C ILE A 341 17.61 -26.07 -0.32
N ILE A 342 17.23 -26.58 -1.51
CA ILE A 342 15.83 -26.70 -1.94
C ILE A 342 15.01 -27.53 -0.93
N ASP A 343 15.50 -28.70 -0.56
CA ASP A 343 14.78 -29.59 0.35
C ASP A 343 14.59 -28.93 1.72
N ASN A 344 15.63 -28.28 2.26
CA ASN A 344 15.54 -27.59 3.55
C ASN A 344 14.53 -26.42 3.51
N VAL A 345 14.51 -25.62 2.45
CA VAL A 345 13.50 -24.55 2.29
C VAL A 345 12.10 -25.14 2.20
N LEU A 346 11.91 -26.14 1.33
CA LEU A 346 10.57 -26.67 1.10
C LEU A 346 10.03 -27.44 2.32
N ASP A 347 10.85 -28.21 3.02
CA ASP A 347 10.42 -29.00 4.16
C ASP A 347 10.07 -28.17 5.38
N ASN A 348 10.70 -27.00 5.53
CA ASN A 348 10.46 -26.09 6.66
C ASN A 348 9.49 -24.95 6.33
N ALA A 349 9.03 -24.83 5.07
CA ALA A 349 8.13 -23.76 4.66
C ALA A 349 6.81 -23.74 5.44
N HIS A 350 6.44 -22.58 5.93
CA HIS A 350 5.19 -22.34 6.64
C HIS A 350 4.70 -20.89 6.47
N ASN A 351 3.45 -20.63 6.85
CA ASN A 351 2.86 -19.30 6.78
C ASN A 351 3.66 -18.28 7.61
N GLY A 352 4.02 -17.18 6.99
CA GLY A 352 4.82 -16.12 7.61
C GLY A 352 6.30 -16.49 7.79
N GLY A 353 6.78 -17.56 7.14
CA GLY A 353 8.19 -17.96 7.19
C GLY A 353 9.12 -16.88 6.64
N ILE A 354 10.22 -16.66 7.31
CA ILE A 354 11.34 -15.81 6.89
C ILE A 354 12.51 -16.75 6.58
N ILE A 355 12.82 -16.86 5.27
CA ILE A 355 13.93 -17.69 4.79
C ILE A 355 15.18 -16.83 4.78
N GLU A 356 16.24 -17.31 5.41
CA GLU A 356 17.54 -16.67 5.41
C GLU A 356 18.47 -17.45 4.49
N GLU A 357 18.95 -16.78 3.48
CA GLU A 357 19.95 -17.23 2.51
C GLU A 357 21.01 -16.15 2.34
N HIS A 358 22.03 -16.42 1.52
CA HIS A 358 23.13 -15.50 1.33
C HIS A 358 23.35 -15.18 -0.15
N PHE A 359 23.67 -13.90 -0.44
CA PHE A 359 24.07 -13.44 -1.77
C PHE A 359 25.51 -12.89 -1.80
N GLY A 360 26.21 -13.04 -0.66
CA GLY A 360 27.60 -12.63 -0.44
C GLY A 360 28.33 -13.49 0.57
N GLY A 361 29.47 -13.02 1.05
CA GLY A 361 30.30 -13.72 2.04
C GLY A 361 30.96 -15.00 1.50
N GLY A 362 30.96 -15.22 0.20
CA GLY A 362 31.55 -16.40 -0.44
C GLY A 362 30.87 -16.77 -1.77
N PRO A 363 31.26 -17.89 -2.41
CA PRO A 363 30.64 -18.34 -3.63
C PRO A 363 29.22 -18.88 -3.34
N ARG A 364 28.20 -18.18 -3.85
CA ARG A 364 26.77 -18.49 -3.63
C ARG A 364 26.08 -19.01 -4.90
N PHE A 365 26.82 -19.73 -5.76
CA PHE A 365 26.24 -20.31 -6.97
C PHE A 365 25.16 -21.33 -6.66
N GLU A 366 25.34 -22.16 -5.62
CA GLU A 366 24.35 -23.17 -5.23
C GLU A 366 23.03 -22.52 -4.77
N THR A 367 23.12 -21.42 -4.02
CA THR A 367 21.95 -20.62 -3.61
C THR A 367 21.24 -20.04 -4.83
N LEU A 368 22.00 -19.39 -5.73
CA LEU A 368 21.44 -18.81 -6.96
C LEU A 368 20.76 -19.88 -7.84
N ASP A 369 21.40 -21.04 -8.01
CA ASP A 369 20.89 -22.12 -8.84
C ASP A 369 19.65 -22.81 -8.21
N ALA A 370 19.49 -22.79 -6.88
CA ALA A 370 18.35 -23.34 -6.15
C ALA A 370 17.05 -22.51 -6.32
N LEU A 371 17.16 -21.19 -6.49
CA LEU A 371 16.01 -20.26 -6.50
C LEU A 371 14.86 -20.66 -7.43
N PRO A 372 15.08 -21.10 -8.68
CA PRO A 372 13.97 -21.48 -9.56
C PRO A 372 13.13 -22.64 -9.03
N ALA A 373 13.77 -23.62 -8.40
CA ALA A 373 13.09 -24.80 -7.88
C ALA A 373 12.36 -24.50 -6.55
N GLU A 374 12.98 -23.73 -5.67
CA GLU A 374 12.36 -23.26 -4.43
C GLU A 374 11.11 -22.43 -4.71
N VAL A 375 11.23 -21.44 -5.59
CA VAL A 375 10.10 -20.60 -5.99
C VAL A 375 8.98 -21.42 -6.61
N ALA A 376 9.31 -22.37 -7.48
CA ALA A 376 8.30 -23.24 -8.08
C ALA A 376 7.62 -24.14 -7.03
N GLY A 377 8.38 -24.71 -6.11
CA GLY A 377 7.88 -25.57 -5.03
C GLY A 377 7.01 -24.81 -4.03
N LEU A 378 7.41 -23.63 -3.61
CA LEU A 378 6.65 -22.78 -2.71
C LEU A 378 5.35 -22.28 -3.35
N ARG A 379 5.38 -21.85 -4.62
CA ARG A 379 4.19 -21.48 -5.39
C ARG A 379 3.22 -22.64 -5.58
N ALA A 380 3.72 -23.83 -5.81
CA ALA A 380 2.88 -25.04 -5.92
C ALA A 380 2.14 -25.36 -4.60
N ARG A 381 2.69 -24.94 -3.47
CA ARG A 381 2.08 -25.01 -2.14
C ARG A 381 1.17 -23.82 -1.83
N GLY A 382 1.07 -22.83 -2.72
CA GLY A 382 0.19 -21.67 -2.65
C GLY A 382 0.78 -20.46 -1.92
N TYR A 383 2.07 -20.45 -1.58
CA TYR A 383 2.72 -19.31 -0.95
C TYR A 383 2.79 -18.10 -1.90
N GLN A 384 2.62 -16.91 -1.32
CA GLN A 384 2.86 -15.62 -1.97
C GLN A 384 4.16 -15.03 -1.44
N PHE A 385 5.05 -14.69 -2.36
CA PHE A 385 6.31 -14.03 -1.99
C PHE A 385 6.05 -12.55 -1.72
N VAL A 386 6.57 -12.08 -0.61
CA VAL A 386 6.46 -10.68 -0.17
C VAL A 386 7.77 -10.21 0.43
N THR A 387 8.06 -8.91 0.36
CA THR A 387 9.16 -8.33 1.13
C THR A 387 8.85 -8.32 2.62
N LEU A 388 9.86 -8.21 3.47
CA LEU A 388 9.65 -8.08 4.92
C LEU A 388 8.80 -6.85 5.28
N THR A 389 8.97 -5.73 4.58
CA THR A 389 8.14 -4.54 4.84
C THR A 389 6.67 -4.78 4.51
N GLN A 390 6.36 -5.55 3.46
CA GLN A 390 4.99 -5.96 3.13
C GLN A 390 4.46 -6.97 4.14
N MET A 391 5.23 -8.00 4.50
CA MET A 391 4.85 -9.03 5.46
C MET A 391 4.51 -8.45 6.83
N LEU A 392 5.29 -7.47 7.29
CA LEU A 392 5.16 -6.85 8.61
C LEU A 392 4.24 -5.60 8.59
N GLY A 393 3.73 -5.21 7.42
CA GLY A 393 2.84 -4.06 7.28
C GLY A 393 3.50 -2.71 7.55
N TYR A 394 4.79 -2.58 7.25
CA TYR A 394 5.55 -1.34 7.43
C TYR A 394 5.15 -0.29 6.40
N LYS A 395 5.20 0.96 6.81
CA LYS A 395 4.85 2.07 5.93
C LYS A 395 6.04 2.46 5.08
N LEU A 396 5.92 2.33 3.75
CA LEU A 396 6.90 2.83 2.80
C LEU A 396 6.78 4.36 2.65
N VAL A 397 7.91 5.06 2.53
CA VAL A 397 8.01 6.51 2.39
C VAL A 397 8.49 6.84 0.98
N TYR A 398 7.69 7.60 0.24
CA TYR A 398 7.98 8.03 -1.13
C TYR A 398 8.13 9.55 -1.21
N ARG A 399 8.98 10.01 -2.13
CA ARG A 399 9.12 11.42 -2.52
C ARG A 399 9.00 11.62 -4.02
#